data_1f8926c28774ab54f01be411c8ab09f3
#
_entry.id   1f8926c28774ab54f01be411c8ab09f3
#
_cell.length_a   1.000
_cell.length_b   1.000
_cell.length_c   1.000
_cell.angle_alpha   90.00
_cell.angle_beta   90.00
_cell.angle_gamma   90.00
#
_symmetry.space_group_name_H-M   'P 1'
#
loop_
_entity.id
_entity.type
_entity.pdbx_description
1 polymer ?
#
loop_
_entity_poly.entity_id
_entity_poly.type
_entity_poly.pdbx_seq_one_letter_code
_entity_poly.pdbx_strand_id
1 'polypeptide(L)'
;MNEKIYENQGIRLKYYESRNSFQPLVLIHAQGVDGQSYASVAKQLSKKFHIYSVDCYGHGGSLHKPEEYNIKSIGAAIIDFIENEIGQKVWLLGHSSGGLIAAYIAAETELCETLILEDPPFFASQGERRKSTFNYVDLSTVCHTYITQEEKNDFVLYYFSHQYAWNFFPE
;
A
#
# COMPACT_ATOMS: atom_id res chain seq x y z
N MET A 1 -6.30 -9.74 14.13
CA MET A 1 -4.89 -9.26 14.20
C MET A 1 -4.79 -8.23 15.32
N ASN A 2 -3.62 -8.12 15.95
CA ASN A 2 -3.36 -7.12 16.97
C ASN A 2 -2.70 -5.90 16.32
N GLU A 3 -3.15 -4.72 16.71
CA GLU A 3 -2.57 -3.45 16.28
C GLU A 3 -1.27 -3.19 17.04
N LYS A 4 -0.23 -2.76 16.33
CA LYS A 4 1.08 -2.41 16.87
C LYS A 4 1.69 -1.20 16.16
N ILE A 5 2.67 -0.60 16.79
CA ILE A 5 3.49 0.49 16.24
C ILE A 5 4.95 0.04 16.28
N TYR A 6 5.64 0.19 15.16
CA TYR A 6 7.08 0.09 15.05
C TYR A 6 7.67 1.50 14.97
N GLU A 7 8.69 1.78 15.77
CA GLU A 7 9.40 3.05 15.75
C GLU A 7 10.92 2.81 15.81
N ASN A 8 11.65 3.34 14.83
CA ASN A 8 13.09 3.29 14.77
C ASN A 8 13.65 4.49 13.99
N GLN A 9 14.58 5.26 14.58
CA GLN A 9 15.33 6.36 13.92
C GLN A 9 14.48 7.31 13.06
N GLY A 10 13.28 7.67 13.54
CA GLY A 10 12.35 8.54 12.82
C GLY A 10 11.39 7.83 11.87
N ILE A 11 11.54 6.53 11.67
CA ILE A 11 10.54 5.66 11.04
C ILE A 11 9.41 5.43 12.04
N ARG A 12 8.17 5.53 11.57
CA ARG A 12 6.99 5.14 12.35
C ARG A 12 6.00 4.42 11.46
N LEU A 13 5.84 3.12 11.68
CA LEU A 13 4.92 2.26 10.96
C LEU A 13 3.89 1.66 11.91
N LYS A 14 2.62 1.83 11.61
CA LYS A 14 1.56 1.06 12.23
C LYS A 14 1.37 -0.23 11.43
N TYR A 15 1.12 -1.32 12.14
CA TYR A 15 0.87 -2.61 11.50
C TYR A 15 -0.08 -3.48 12.34
N TYR A 16 -0.62 -4.50 11.68
CA TYR A 16 -1.54 -5.45 12.26
C TYR A 16 -0.92 -6.85 12.18
N GLU A 17 -0.78 -7.51 13.31
CA GLU A 17 -0.08 -8.78 13.43
C GLU A 17 -1.01 -9.93 13.83
N SER A 18 -0.85 -11.09 13.18
CA SER A 18 -1.36 -12.36 13.67
C SER A 18 -0.28 -13.05 14.51
N ARG A 19 -0.58 -13.38 15.76
CA ARG A 19 0.42 -14.04 16.63
C ARG A 19 0.47 -15.54 16.36
N ASN A 20 1.54 -15.99 15.69
CA ASN A 20 1.89 -17.40 15.53
C ASN A 20 3.39 -17.53 15.15
N SER A 21 3.89 -18.75 14.90
CA SER A 21 5.29 -19.03 14.57
C SER A 21 5.47 -19.54 13.13
N PHE A 22 4.53 -19.23 12.24
CA PHE A 22 4.64 -19.62 10.84
C PHE A 22 5.54 -18.68 10.03
N GLN A 23 5.74 -19.00 8.76
CA GLN A 23 6.46 -18.15 7.82
C GLN A 23 5.89 -16.71 7.79
N PRO A 24 6.71 -15.68 8.00
CA PRO A 24 6.24 -14.30 7.92
C PRO A 24 5.76 -13.93 6.53
N LEU A 25 4.59 -13.28 6.48
CA LEU A 25 4.01 -12.69 5.27
C LEU A 25 3.68 -11.22 5.55
N VAL A 26 4.39 -10.35 4.87
CA VAL A 26 4.14 -8.90 4.93
C VAL A 26 3.15 -8.52 3.82
N LEU A 27 2.05 -7.88 4.19
CA LEU A 27 1.00 -7.41 3.30
C LEU A 27 1.11 -5.89 3.14
N ILE A 28 1.23 -5.42 1.90
CA ILE A 28 1.40 -4.02 1.55
C ILE A 28 0.19 -3.58 0.72
N HIS A 29 -0.62 -2.70 1.28
CA HIS A 29 -1.91 -2.31 0.74
C HIS A 29 -1.82 -1.36 -0.46
N ALA A 30 -2.93 -1.26 -1.21
CA ALA A 30 -3.11 -0.30 -2.28
C ALA A 30 -3.26 1.13 -1.74
N GLN A 31 -3.10 2.11 -2.62
CA GLN A 31 -3.36 3.50 -2.28
C GLN A 31 -4.84 3.73 -1.90
N GLY A 32 -5.06 4.62 -0.92
CA GLY A 32 -6.40 5.01 -0.47
C GLY A 32 -7.05 4.06 0.53
N VAL A 33 -6.32 3.00 0.95
CA VAL A 33 -6.71 2.08 2.02
C VAL A 33 -5.58 1.95 3.04
N ASP A 34 -5.72 1.12 4.05
CA ASP A 34 -4.71 0.84 5.06
C ASP A 34 -4.53 -0.68 5.28
N GLY A 35 -3.71 -1.08 6.23
CA GLY A 35 -3.46 -2.47 6.55
C GLY A 35 -4.71 -3.26 6.98
N GLN A 36 -5.77 -2.60 7.43
CA GLN A 36 -7.02 -3.27 7.77
C GLN A 36 -7.77 -3.81 6.56
N SER A 37 -7.48 -3.31 5.35
CA SER A 37 -8.07 -3.81 4.10
C SER A 37 -7.89 -5.32 3.93
N TYR A 38 -6.83 -5.87 4.53
CA TYR A 38 -6.56 -7.31 4.51
C TYR A 38 -7.21 -8.12 5.64
N ALA A 39 -8.00 -7.50 6.54
CA ALA A 39 -8.49 -8.18 7.75
C ALA A 39 -9.26 -9.48 7.47
N SER A 40 -10.08 -9.52 6.42
CA SER A 40 -10.85 -10.70 6.02
C SER A 40 -9.96 -11.83 5.48
N VAL A 41 -9.01 -11.48 4.61
CA VAL A 41 -8.06 -12.42 4.01
C VAL A 41 -7.04 -12.90 5.05
N ALA A 42 -6.54 -12.01 5.88
CA ALA A 42 -5.59 -12.32 6.95
C ALA A 42 -6.11 -13.38 7.92
N LYS A 43 -7.43 -13.41 8.18
CA LYS A 43 -8.05 -14.46 9.00
C LYS A 43 -7.85 -15.87 8.42
N GLN A 44 -7.81 -16.01 7.09
CA GLN A 44 -7.55 -17.30 6.43
C GLN A 44 -6.05 -17.56 6.32
N LEU A 45 -5.28 -16.56 5.92
CA LEU A 45 -3.84 -16.68 5.74
C LEU A 45 -3.10 -16.96 7.05
N SER A 46 -3.58 -16.43 8.18
CA SER A 46 -2.97 -16.65 9.51
C SER A 46 -2.98 -18.13 9.97
N LYS A 47 -3.71 -18.99 9.28
CA LYS A 47 -3.65 -20.45 9.51
C LYS A 47 -2.35 -21.07 8.96
N LYS A 48 -1.60 -20.37 8.12
CA LYS A 48 -0.38 -20.85 7.45
C LYS A 48 0.79 -19.86 7.53
N PHE A 49 0.50 -18.59 7.78
CA PHE A 49 1.49 -17.51 7.80
C PHE A 49 1.40 -16.69 9.08
N HIS A 50 2.54 -16.15 9.51
CA HIS A 50 2.58 -15.07 10.46
C HIS A 50 2.38 -13.75 9.70
N ILE A 51 1.22 -13.15 9.84
CA ILE A 51 0.82 -11.98 9.05
C ILE A 51 1.31 -10.70 9.70
N TYR A 52 1.89 -9.83 8.89
CA TYR A 52 2.21 -8.44 9.18
C TYR A 52 1.58 -7.55 8.12
N SER A 53 0.43 -6.95 8.41
CA SER A 53 -0.24 -6.02 7.49
C SER A 53 0.13 -4.60 7.86
N VAL A 54 0.89 -3.91 7.02
CA VAL A 54 1.53 -2.63 7.32
C VAL A 54 0.71 -1.47 6.75
N ASP A 55 0.52 -0.40 7.53
CA ASP A 55 0.06 0.90 6.99
C ASP A 55 1.27 1.58 6.32
N CYS A 56 1.19 1.87 5.02
CA CYS A 56 2.20 2.66 4.32
C CYS A 56 2.22 4.11 4.82
N TYR A 57 3.33 4.83 4.62
CA TYR A 57 3.37 6.27 4.91
C TYR A 57 2.23 7.02 4.22
N GLY A 58 1.65 7.99 4.91
CA GLY A 58 0.47 8.72 4.45
C GLY A 58 -0.86 8.01 4.66
N HIS A 59 -0.87 6.79 5.23
CA HIS A 59 -2.06 5.99 5.45
C HIS A 59 -2.14 5.53 6.91
N GLY A 60 -3.37 5.31 7.37
CA GLY A 60 -3.67 4.76 8.69
C GLY A 60 -2.96 5.50 9.82
N GLY A 61 -2.22 4.77 10.65
CA GLY A 61 -1.48 5.32 11.79
C GLY A 61 0.03 5.44 11.58
N SER A 62 0.54 5.22 10.37
CA SER A 62 1.95 5.37 10.03
C SER A 62 2.35 6.84 9.86
N LEU A 63 3.61 7.11 9.54
CA LEU A 63 4.15 8.46 9.39
C LEU A 63 3.38 9.26 8.33
N HIS A 64 2.92 10.46 8.72
CA HIS A 64 2.27 11.42 7.84
C HIS A 64 3.22 12.60 7.55
N LYS A 65 4.07 12.44 6.53
CA LYS A 65 5.10 13.40 6.15
C LYS A 65 5.17 13.44 4.61
N PRO A 66 4.60 14.48 3.95
CA PRO A 66 4.40 14.48 2.50
C PRO A 66 5.66 14.25 1.67
N GLU A 67 6.83 14.73 2.13
CA GLU A 67 8.11 14.52 1.47
C GLU A 67 8.57 13.04 1.44
N GLU A 68 7.98 12.20 2.30
CA GLU A 68 8.27 10.76 2.38
C GLU A 68 7.25 9.90 1.61
N TYR A 69 6.25 10.50 0.93
CA TYR A 69 5.24 9.77 0.17
C TYR A 69 5.76 9.35 -1.20
N ASN A 70 6.77 8.50 -1.20
CA ASN A 70 7.37 7.93 -2.40
C ASN A 70 7.78 6.47 -2.18
N ILE A 71 7.90 5.70 -3.26
CA ILE A 71 8.19 4.26 -3.20
C ILE A 71 9.49 3.98 -2.45
N LYS A 72 10.53 4.80 -2.65
CA LYS A 72 11.85 4.61 -2.05
C LYS A 72 11.80 4.79 -0.53
N SER A 73 11.21 5.87 -0.04
CA SER A 73 11.11 6.13 1.40
C SER A 73 10.23 5.11 2.11
N ILE A 74 9.08 4.77 1.52
CA ILE A 74 8.16 3.77 2.08
C ILE A 74 8.83 2.39 2.07
N GLY A 75 9.47 2.02 0.96
CA GLY A 75 10.17 0.73 0.85
C GLY A 75 11.33 0.62 1.84
N ALA A 76 12.14 1.66 2.00
CA ALA A 76 13.23 1.69 2.97
C ALA A 76 12.72 1.53 4.42
N ALA A 77 11.61 2.18 4.77
CA ALA A 77 11.00 2.03 6.08
C ALA A 77 10.48 0.61 6.35
N ILE A 78 9.92 -0.05 5.33
CA ILE A 78 9.44 -1.43 5.46
C ILE A 78 10.64 -2.41 5.48
N ILE A 79 11.73 -2.15 4.78
CA ILE A 79 12.97 -2.93 4.89
C ILE A 79 13.52 -2.85 6.32
N ASP A 80 13.63 -1.65 6.88
CA ASP A 80 14.06 -1.45 8.27
C ASP A 80 13.17 -2.20 9.27
N PHE A 81 11.84 -2.16 9.06
CA PHE A 81 10.88 -2.94 9.85
C PHE A 81 11.11 -4.45 9.72
N ILE A 82 11.36 -4.97 8.52
CA ILE A 82 11.63 -6.41 8.32
C ILE A 82 12.93 -6.81 9.02
N GLU A 83 13.97 -5.99 8.93
CA GLU A 83 15.27 -6.24 9.54
C GLU A 83 15.22 -6.24 11.07
N ASN A 84 14.58 -5.24 11.66
CA ASN A 84 14.69 -4.98 13.09
C ASN A 84 13.51 -5.50 13.92
N GLU A 85 12.30 -5.58 13.38
CA GLU A 85 11.12 -6.09 14.09
C GLU A 85 10.83 -7.55 13.77
N ILE A 86 10.96 -7.97 12.49
CA ILE A 86 10.71 -9.36 12.08
C ILE A 86 11.97 -10.20 12.22
N GLY A 87 13.13 -9.69 11.78
CA GLY A 87 14.45 -10.29 11.96
C GLY A 87 14.71 -11.57 11.16
N GLN A 88 13.94 -11.84 10.11
CA GLN A 88 14.09 -13.03 9.26
C GLN A 88 13.52 -12.79 7.86
N LYS A 89 13.79 -13.72 6.94
CA LYS A 89 13.23 -13.66 5.58
C LYS A 89 11.72 -13.74 5.60
N VAL A 90 11.08 -12.96 4.73
CA VAL A 90 9.64 -12.82 4.63
C VAL A 90 9.12 -13.15 3.23
N TRP A 91 7.88 -13.51 3.14
CA TRP A 91 7.11 -13.39 1.90
C TRP A 91 6.51 -12.00 1.85
N LEU A 92 6.50 -11.38 0.67
CA LEU A 92 5.89 -10.08 0.41
C LEU A 92 4.66 -10.26 -0.48
N LEU A 93 3.54 -9.67 -0.10
CA LEU A 93 2.39 -9.49 -0.97
C LEU A 93 2.08 -8.00 -1.07
N GLY A 94 2.05 -7.49 -2.28
CA GLY A 94 1.68 -6.09 -2.56
C GLY A 94 0.57 -5.98 -3.58
N HIS A 95 -0.48 -5.23 -3.24
CA HIS A 95 -1.60 -4.93 -4.12
C HIS A 95 -1.46 -3.54 -4.74
N SER A 96 -1.64 -3.42 -6.04
CA SER A 96 -1.64 -2.16 -6.79
C SER A 96 -0.37 -1.34 -6.50
N SER A 97 -0.47 -0.14 -5.93
CA SER A 97 0.68 0.67 -5.51
C SER A 97 1.57 -0.05 -4.47
N GLY A 98 0.98 -0.85 -3.58
CA GLY A 98 1.72 -1.72 -2.67
C GLY A 98 2.56 -2.77 -3.40
N GLY A 99 2.13 -3.19 -4.59
CA GLY A 99 2.91 -4.08 -5.46
C GLY A 99 4.18 -3.42 -6.00
N LEU A 100 4.15 -2.12 -6.29
CA LEU A 100 5.36 -1.36 -6.66
C LEU A 100 6.35 -1.28 -5.49
N ILE A 101 5.83 -1.05 -4.29
CA ILE A 101 6.64 -0.99 -3.06
C ILE A 101 7.24 -2.37 -2.77
N ALA A 102 6.45 -3.45 -2.87
CA ALA A 102 6.91 -4.82 -2.67
C ALA A 102 8.01 -5.21 -3.67
N ALA A 103 7.85 -4.83 -4.94
CA ALA A 103 8.86 -5.06 -5.97
C ALA A 103 10.16 -4.28 -5.69
N TYR A 104 10.06 -3.03 -5.24
CA TYR A 104 11.20 -2.23 -4.80
C TYR A 104 11.93 -2.92 -3.63
N ILE A 105 11.21 -3.33 -2.60
CA ILE A 105 11.80 -4.04 -1.44
C ILE A 105 12.54 -5.30 -1.90
N ALA A 106 11.92 -6.13 -2.74
CA ALA A 106 12.52 -7.35 -3.24
C ALA A 106 13.79 -7.12 -4.09
N ALA A 107 13.93 -5.94 -4.71
CA ALA A 107 15.12 -5.56 -5.45
C ALA A 107 16.24 -5.01 -4.56
N GLU A 108 15.91 -4.43 -3.40
CA GLU A 108 16.88 -3.75 -2.52
C GLU A 108 17.38 -4.63 -1.36
N THR A 109 16.76 -5.78 -1.09
CA THR A 109 17.14 -6.64 0.04
C THR A 109 17.01 -8.13 -0.25
N GLU A 110 17.91 -8.93 0.33
CA GLU A 110 17.85 -10.40 0.32
C GLU A 110 16.84 -10.99 1.34
N LEU A 111 16.11 -10.15 2.03
CA LEU A 111 15.11 -10.58 3.02
C LEU A 111 13.77 -11.00 2.38
N CYS A 112 13.56 -10.70 1.11
CA CYS A 112 12.41 -11.19 0.36
C CYS A 112 12.68 -12.62 -0.13
N GLU A 113 11.99 -13.61 0.43
CA GLU A 113 12.07 -15.00 -0.01
C GLU A 113 11.10 -15.29 -1.17
N THR A 114 9.91 -14.72 -1.12
CA THR A 114 8.86 -14.87 -2.15
C THR A 114 8.14 -13.54 -2.34
N LEU A 115 7.98 -13.15 -3.60
CA LEU A 115 7.26 -11.94 -3.99
C LEU A 115 5.94 -12.32 -4.67
N ILE A 116 4.83 -11.79 -4.15
CA ILE A 116 3.48 -11.93 -4.71
C ILE A 116 2.98 -10.54 -5.10
N LEU A 117 2.64 -10.37 -6.36
CA LEU A 117 2.19 -9.11 -6.92
C LEU A 117 0.75 -9.23 -7.40
N GLU A 118 -0.12 -8.42 -6.83
CA GLU A 118 -1.52 -8.32 -7.21
C GLU A 118 -1.74 -6.98 -7.95
N ASP A 119 -1.89 -7.05 -9.28
CA ASP A 119 -2.18 -5.94 -10.19
C ASP A 119 -1.31 -4.68 -10.00
N PRO A 120 0.04 -4.78 -10.00
CA PRO A 120 0.91 -3.63 -9.84
C PRO A 120 0.94 -2.77 -11.12
N PRO A 121 0.79 -1.43 -11.01
CA PRO A 121 0.73 -0.55 -12.18
C PRO A 121 2.13 -0.18 -12.73
N PHE A 122 2.97 -1.16 -13.05
CA PHE A 122 4.37 -0.93 -13.49
C PHE A 122 4.52 -0.01 -14.69
N PHE A 123 3.53 0.01 -15.58
CA PHE A 123 3.60 0.77 -16.84
C PHE A 123 2.60 1.94 -16.90
N ALA A 124 1.88 2.22 -15.81
CA ALA A 124 0.85 3.25 -15.80
C ALA A 124 1.37 4.67 -16.08
N SER A 125 2.65 4.93 -15.82
CA SER A 125 3.30 6.23 -16.02
C SER A 125 4.10 6.35 -17.31
N GLN A 126 4.13 5.32 -18.19
CA GLN A 126 4.98 5.31 -19.38
C GLN A 126 4.23 5.70 -20.67
N GLY A 127 4.74 6.74 -21.37
CA GLY A 127 4.37 7.11 -22.72
C GLY A 127 2.88 7.37 -22.93
N GLU A 128 2.33 6.88 -24.06
CA GLU A 128 0.92 7.07 -24.40
C GLU A 128 -0.05 6.30 -23.49
N ARG A 129 0.41 5.24 -22.83
CA ARG A 129 -0.38 4.52 -21.83
C ARG A 129 -0.77 5.41 -20.66
N ARG A 130 0.03 6.43 -20.34
CA ARG A 130 -0.29 7.43 -19.33
C ARG A 130 -1.59 8.17 -19.62
N LYS A 131 -1.98 8.29 -20.89
CA LYS A 131 -3.21 8.97 -21.32
C LYS A 131 -4.44 8.07 -21.29
N SER A 132 -4.24 6.75 -21.32
CA SER A 132 -5.31 5.76 -21.47
C SER A 132 -5.55 4.89 -20.22
N THR A 133 -4.66 4.94 -19.24
CA THR A 133 -4.82 4.21 -17.98
C THR A 133 -5.21 5.15 -16.86
N PHE A 134 -6.03 4.64 -15.96
CA PHE A 134 -6.28 5.24 -14.66
C PHE A 134 -4.94 5.57 -13.99
N ASN A 135 -4.64 6.84 -13.90
CA ASN A 135 -3.33 7.31 -13.53
C ASN A 135 -3.43 7.99 -12.16
N TYR A 136 -2.44 7.75 -11.35
CA TYR A 136 -2.21 8.33 -10.05
C TYR A 136 -2.39 9.86 -10.01
N VAL A 137 -1.99 10.57 -11.06
CA VAL A 137 -2.14 12.04 -11.15
C VAL A 137 -3.62 12.43 -11.17
N ASP A 138 -4.45 11.67 -11.88
CA ASP A 138 -5.89 11.95 -11.96
C ASP A 138 -6.57 11.70 -10.62
N LEU A 139 -6.21 10.61 -9.93
CA LEU A 139 -6.69 10.34 -8.59
C LEU A 139 -6.30 11.45 -7.60
N SER A 140 -5.04 11.86 -7.60
CA SER A 140 -4.55 12.93 -6.73
C SER A 140 -5.28 14.25 -7.01
N THR A 141 -5.48 14.59 -8.28
CA THR A 141 -6.18 15.81 -8.70
C THR A 141 -7.64 15.77 -8.27
N VAL A 142 -8.34 14.66 -8.51
CA VAL A 142 -9.75 14.47 -8.11
C VAL A 142 -9.90 14.56 -6.59
N CYS A 143 -9.03 13.90 -5.83
CA CYS A 143 -9.06 13.96 -4.37
C CYS A 143 -8.80 15.38 -3.86
N HIS A 144 -7.78 16.08 -4.41
CA HIS A 144 -7.48 17.44 -4.02
C HIS A 144 -8.65 18.40 -4.30
N THR A 145 -9.23 18.31 -5.48
CA THR A 145 -10.38 19.14 -5.87
C THR A 145 -11.59 18.86 -4.96
N TYR A 146 -11.86 17.58 -4.65
CA TYR A 146 -12.93 17.22 -3.73
C TYR A 146 -12.73 17.79 -2.32
N ILE A 147 -11.51 17.70 -1.77
CA ILE A 147 -11.20 18.20 -0.41
C ILE A 147 -11.38 19.71 -0.32
N THR A 148 -11.12 20.44 -1.40
CA THR A 148 -11.20 21.91 -1.44
C THR A 148 -12.61 22.44 -1.72
N GLN A 149 -13.62 21.59 -1.97
CA GLN A 149 -15.01 22.02 -2.16
C GLN A 149 -15.63 22.52 -0.86
N GLU A 150 -16.45 23.58 -0.95
CA GLU A 150 -17.23 24.10 0.17
C GLU A 150 -18.32 23.13 0.61
N GLU A 151 -19.03 22.51 -0.36
CA GLU A 151 -20.05 21.48 -0.13
C GLU A 151 -19.56 20.13 -0.64
N LYS A 152 -19.46 19.14 0.24
CA LYS A 152 -19.00 17.79 -0.07
C LYS A 152 -20.16 16.85 -0.29
N ASN A 153 -20.34 16.41 -1.53
CA ASN A 153 -21.19 15.29 -1.89
C ASN A 153 -20.55 13.95 -1.56
N ASP A 154 -21.21 12.84 -1.91
CA ASP A 154 -20.62 11.51 -1.81
C ASP A 154 -19.32 11.41 -2.62
N PHE A 155 -18.21 11.09 -1.95
CA PHE A 155 -16.89 11.04 -2.57
C PHE A 155 -16.80 9.98 -3.68
N VAL A 156 -17.48 8.85 -3.52
CA VAL A 156 -17.42 7.76 -4.51
C VAL A 156 -18.07 8.20 -5.80
N LEU A 157 -19.25 8.80 -5.72
CA LEU A 157 -19.95 9.35 -6.89
C LEU A 157 -19.16 10.50 -7.53
N TYR A 158 -18.61 11.42 -6.72
CA TYR A 158 -17.76 12.49 -7.20
C TYR A 158 -16.53 11.94 -7.93
N TYR A 159 -15.82 11.01 -7.31
CA TYR A 159 -14.64 10.38 -7.85
C TYR A 159 -14.91 9.72 -9.21
N PHE A 160 -15.94 8.87 -9.31
CA PHE A 160 -16.28 8.21 -10.57
C PHE A 160 -16.75 9.17 -11.66
N SER A 161 -17.48 10.24 -11.32
CA SER A 161 -17.95 11.24 -12.29
C SER A 161 -16.83 12.12 -12.86
N HIS A 162 -15.68 12.20 -12.18
CA HIS A 162 -14.53 13.01 -12.59
C HIS A 162 -13.35 12.20 -13.13
N GLN A 163 -13.51 10.88 -13.25
CA GLN A 163 -12.47 10.05 -13.83
C GLN A 163 -12.54 10.03 -15.36
N TYR A 164 -11.36 10.16 -15.98
CA TYR A 164 -11.23 10.05 -17.44
C TYR A 164 -11.69 8.67 -17.96
N ALA A 165 -11.55 7.63 -17.14
CA ALA A 165 -11.98 6.26 -17.46
C ALA A 165 -13.49 6.05 -17.46
N TRP A 166 -14.28 6.96 -16.89
CA TRP A 166 -15.76 6.85 -16.88
C TRP A 166 -16.34 6.81 -18.29
N ASN A 167 -15.67 7.45 -19.24
CA ASN A 167 -16.09 7.45 -20.65
C ASN A 167 -15.95 6.09 -21.37
N PHE A 168 -15.35 5.09 -20.72
CA PHE A 168 -15.21 3.74 -21.27
C PHE A 168 -16.30 2.76 -20.80
N PHE A 169 -17.13 3.15 -19.85
CA PHE A 169 -18.28 2.35 -19.43
C PHE A 169 -19.56 2.99 -20.01
N PRO A 170 -20.15 2.41 -21.07
CA PRO A 170 -21.44 2.88 -21.57
C PRO A 170 -22.50 2.72 -20.46
N GLU A 171 -23.43 3.67 -20.39
CA GLU A 171 -24.60 3.65 -19.50
C GLU A 171 -25.43 2.38 -19.68
#